data_47d44200e4d0b786449f8524e357d995
#
_entry.id   47d44200e4d0b786449f8524e357d995
#
_cell.length_a   1.000
_cell.length_b   1.000
_cell.length_c   1.000
_cell.angle_alpha   90.00
_cell.angle_beta   90.00
_cell.angle_gamma   90.00
#
_symmetry.space_group_name_H-M   'P 1'
#
loop_
_entity.id
_entity.type
_entity.pdbx_description
1 polymer ?
#
loop_
_entity_poly.entity_id
_entity_poly.type
_entity_poly.pdbx_seq_one_letter_code
_entity_poly.pdbx_strand_id
1 'polypeptide(L)'
;MRKVKSRSLSILILVAIAILGMGFYIGRYVIFGSQWASAPFNQTVFQRGILNIGVVTDRNGVVLAGVTDGRRTFASNADVRRATLHAVGDLEGNVGTGALKAFASDLTGYNLITGSYSLLNSGRRVELTIDSELNAVALRALDGRRGVVMVSNYKTGEILCMVSSPTFDPANPPDAEAILALRDPYVNHAI
;
A
#
# COMPACT_ATOMS: atom_id res chain seq x y z
N MET A 1 55.16 28.10 0.14
CA MET A 1 54.70 26.73 0.44
C MET A 1 53.50 26.63 1.41
N ARG A 2 53.38 27.43 2.51
CA ARG A 2 52.23 27.38 3.42
C ARG A 2 50.87 27.66 2.77
N LYS A 3 50.74 28.64 1.84
CA LYS A 3 49.48 28.96 1.12
C LYS A 3 48.97 27.83 0.21
N VAL A 4 49.88 27.06 -0.41
CA VAL A 4 49.49 25.92 -1.25
C VAL A 4 48.99 24.77 -0.42
N LYS A 5 49.63 24.45 0.70
CA LYS A 5 49.16 23.44 1.65
C LYS A 5 47.77 23.75 2.21
N SER A 6 47.50 25.01 2.59
CA SER A 6 46.20 25.43 3.12
C SER A 6 45.11 25.28 2.08
N ARG A 7 45.34 25.69 0.82
CA ARG A 7 44.37 25.55 -0.28
C ARG A 7 44.11 24.09 -0.63
N SER A 8 45.15 23.26 -0.66
CA SER A 8 45.04 21.83 -0.89
C SER A 8 44.22 21.14 0.22
N LEU A 9 44.42 21.52 1.50
CA LEU A 9 43.63 21.00 2.61
C LEU A 9 42.15 21.41 2.53
N SER A 10 41.86 22.67 2.13
CA SER A 10 40.49 23.14 1.96
C SER A 10 39.76 22.38 0.87
N ILE A 11 40.43 22.09 -0.26
CA ILE A 11 39.87 21.30 -1.34
C ILE A 11 39.60 19.86 -0.87
N LEU A 12 40.53 19.26 -0.13
CA LEU A 12 40.38 17.92 0.40
C LEU A 12 39.19 17.82 1.38
N ILE A 13 39.00 18.81 2.22
CA ILE A 13 37.84 18.90 3.13
C ILE A 13 36.53 18.99 2.33
N LEU A 14 36.47 19.85 1.30
CA LEU A 14 35.30 19.98 0.43
C LEU A 14 34.96 18.66 -0.27
N VAL A 15 35.97 17.95 -0.80
CA VAL A 15 35.77 16.64 -1.44
C VAL A 15 35.28 15.61 -0.40
N ALA A 16 35.84 15.61 0.82
CA ALA A 16 35.37 14.70 1.87
C ALA A 16 33.91 14.98 2.25
N ILE A 17 33.51 16.25 2.37
CA ILE A 17 32.11 16.62 2.64
C ILE A 17 31.20 16.18 1.50
N ALA A 18 31.62 16.34 0.25
CA ALA A 18 30.83 15.89 -0.90
C ALA A 18 30.64 14.37 -0.93
N ILE A 19 31.71 13.61 -0.63
CA ILE A 19 31.65 12.15 -0.54
C ILE A 19 30.71 11.69 0.59
N LEU A 20 30.82 12.31 1.76
CA LEU A 20 29.94 12.02 2.89
C LEU A 20 28.46 12.35 2.58
N GLY A 21 28.21 13.50 1.93
CA GLY A 21 26.87 13.89 1.50
C GLY A 21 26.30 12.92 0.47
N MET A 22 27.09 12.48 -0.49
CA MET A 22 26.69 11.48 -1.47
C MET A 22 26.40 10.12 -0.81
N GLY A 23 27.25 9.68 0.10
CA GLY A 23 27.04 8.44 0.88
C GLY A 23 25.76 8.48 1.69
N PHE A 24 25.49 9.62 2.34
CA PHE A 24 24.24 9.82 3.08
C PHE A 24 23.01 9.79 2.14
N TYR A 25 23.10 10.43 0.98
CA TYR A 25 22.01 10.43 0.00
C TYR A 25 21.74 9.03 -0.56
N ILE A 26 22.79 8.28 -0.90
CA ILE A 26 22.67 6.89 -1.35
C ILE A 26 22.05 6.01 -0.25
N GLY A 27 22.49 6.16 0.99
CA GLY A 27 21.91 5.45 2.12
C GLY A 27 20.42 5.75 2.30
N ARG A 28 20.03 7.02 2.23
CA ARG A 28 18.62 7.43 2.25
C ARG A 28 17.84 6.85 1.07
N TYR A 29 18.41 6.85 -0.11
CA TYR A 29 17.78 6.27 -1.30
C TYR A 29 17.56 4.75 -1.16
N VAL A 30 18.54 4.01 -0.66
CA VAL A 30 18.43 2.57 -0.44
C VAL A 30 17.36 2.24 0.60
N ILE A 31 17.29 3.01 1.70
CA ILE A 31 16.35 2.73 2.81
C ILE A 31 14.92 3.18 2.47
N PHE A 32 14.76 4.34 1.84
CA PHE A 32 13.44 4.98 1.66
C PHE A 32 12.99 5.06 0.20
N GLY A 33 13.79 4.60 -0.76
CA GLY A 33 13.50 4.73 -2.19
C GLY A 33 12.18 4.08 -2.60
N SER A 34 11.87 2.90 -2.06
CA SER A 34 10.60 2.22 -2.30
C SER A 34 9.40 3.00 -1.75
N GLN A 35 9.55 3.64 -0.58
CA GLN A 35 8.51 4.47 0.01
C GLN A 35 8.27 5.75 -0.80
N TRP A 36 9.34 6.37 -1.30
CA TRP A 36 9.21 7.54 -2.16
C TRP A 36 8.54 7.21 -3.49
N ALA A 37 8.90 6.07 -4.07
CA ALA A 37 8.30 5.59 -5.31
C ALA A 37 6.82 5.23 -5.13
N SER A 38 6.45 4.73 -3.95
CA SER A 38 5.07 4.36 -3.58
C SER A 38 4.28 5.51 -2.97
N ALA A 39 4.84 6.73 -2.91
CA ALA A 39 4.17 7.90 -2.35
C ALA A 39 2.83 8.18 -3.07
N PRO A 40 1.80 8.68 -2.37
CA PRO A 40 0.47 8.93 -2.95
C PRO A 40 0.48 9.78 -4.23
N PHE A 41 1.43 10.69 -4.35
CA PHE A 41 1.63 11.50 -5.55
C PHE A 41 1.97 10.69 -6.80
N ASN A 42 2.68 9.56 -6.63
CA ASN A 42 3.02 8.66 -7.72
C ASN A 42 1.90 7.65 -8.01
N GLN A 43 0.93 7.48 -7.12
CA GLN A 43 -0.22 6.59 -7.32
C GLN A 43 -1.10 7.04 -8.49
N THR A 44 -1.14 8.34 -8.82
CA THR A 44 -1.86 8.83 -10.01
C THR A 44 -1.29 8.29 -11.32
N VAL A 45 0.00 7.96 -11.36
CA VAL A 45 0.64 7.32 -12.51
C VAL A 45 0.19 5.87 -12.62
N PHE A 46 -0.06 5.21 -11.48
CA PHE A 46 -0.55 3.82 -11.44
C PHE A 46 -2.05 3.72 -11.74
N GLN A 47 -2.85 4.70 -11.36
CA GLN A 47 -4.30 4.72 -11.62
C GLN A 47 -4.66 4.82 -13.10
N ARG A 48 -3.77 5.28 -13.96
CA ARG A 48 -4.00 5.42 -15.41
C ARG A 48 -3.83 4.13 -16.20
N GLY A 49 -3.75 2.97 -15.52
CA GLY A 49 -3.84 1.66 -16.17
C GLY A 49 -2.59 1.22 -16.94
N ILE A 50 -1.46 1.89 -16.76
CA ILE A 50 -0.21 1.60 -17.50
C ILE A 50 0.67 0.59 -16.75
N LEU A 51 0.50 0.44 -15.44
CA LEU A 51 1.31 -0.49 -14.64
C LEU A 51 0.42 -1.60 -14.07
N ASN A 52 0.74 -2.84 -14.42
CA ASN A 52 0.23 -4.01 -13.71
C ASN A 52 0.84 -4.01 -12.31
N ILE A 53 0.10 -3.48 -11.34
CA ILE A 53 0.38 -3.81 -9.95
C ILE A 53 -0.13 -5.23 -9.72
N GLY A 54 0.59 -6.00 -8.90
CA GLY A 54 0.17 -7.35 -8.54
C GLY A 54 -1.20 -7.39 -7.87
N VAL A 55 -1.55 -8.54 -7.34
CA VAL A 55 -2.82 -8.76 -6.65
C VAL A 55 -2.59 -9.02 -5.17
N VAL A 56 -3.52 -8.55 -4.36
CA VAL A 56 -3.64 -8.90 -2.94
C VAL A 56 -4.66 -10.02 -2.83
N THR A 57 -4.29 -11.09 -2.15
CA THR A 57 -5.17 -12.25 -1.91
C THR A 57 -5.37 -12.46 -0.41
N ASP A 58 -6.43 -13.13 -0.07
CA ASP A 58 -6.62 -13.69 1.27
C ASP A 58 -5.81 -14.98 1.46
N ARG A 59 -5.85 -15.56 2.66
CA ARG A 59 -5.17 -16.82 3.00
C ARG A 59 -5.63 -18.04 2.18
N ASN A 60 -6.80 -17.97 1.55
CA ASN A 60 -7.38 -19.02 0.73
C ASN A 60 -7.11 -18.81 -0.76
N GLY A 61 -6.33 -17.76 -1.12
CA GLY A 61 -6.00 -17.42 -2.50
C GLY A 61 -7.08 -16.63 -3.23
N VAL A 62 -8.13 -16.19 -2.54
CA VAL A 62 -9.18 -15.34 -3.12
C VAL A 62 -8.59 -13.96 -3.43
N VAL A 63 -8.69 -13.51 -4.67
CA VAL A 63 -8.24 -12.16 -5.06
C VAL A 63 -9.15 -11.12 -4.43
N LEU A 64 -8.56 -10.22 -3.66
CA LEU A 64 -9.29 -9.15 -2.98
C LEU A 64 -9.26 -7.86 -3.77
N ALA A 65 -8.08 -7.44 -4.21
CA ALA A 65 -7.89 -6.28 -5.07
C ALA A 65 -6.55 -6.35 -5.81
N GLY A 66 -6.46 -5.65 -6.93
CA GLY A 66 -5.23 -5.53 -7.71
C GLY A 66 -5.46 -4.99 -9.11
N VAL A 67 -4.43 -5.05 -9.92
CA VAL A 67 -4.51 -4.74 -11.36
C VAL A 67 -3.85 -5.88 -12.13
N THR A 68 -4.59 -6.50 -13.02
CA THR A 68 -4.12 -7.57 -13.89
C THR A 68 -4.39 -7.19 -15.33
N ASP A 69 -3.39 -7.26 -16.20
CA ASP A 69 -3.48 -6.91 -17.62
C ASP A 69 -4.08 -5.51 -17.86
N GLY A 70 -3.66 -4.54 -17.04
CA GLY A 70 -4.14 -3.16 -17.11
C GLY A 70 -5.61 -2.97 -16.68
N ARG A 71 -6.23 -3.99 -16.09
CA ARG A 71 -7.60 -3.92 -15.57
C ARG A 71 -7.64 -4.07 -14.07
N ARG A 72 -8.47 -3.27 -13.43
CA ARG A 72 -8.75 -3.41 -12.00
C ARG A 72 -9.44 -4.73 -11.74
N THR A 73 -8.95 -5.46 -10.76
CA THR A 73 -9.47 -6.76 -10.34
C THR A 73 -9.89 -6.66 -8.89
N PHE A 74 -11.09 -7.13 -8.59
CA PHE A 74 -11.66 -7.16 -7.24
C PHE A 74 -12.25 -8.54 -6.98
N ALA A 75 -12.51 -8.84 -5.71
CA ALA A 75 -13.30 -10.02 -5.35
C ALA A 75 -14.68 -9.98 -6.05
N SER A 76 -15.16 -11.12 -6.49
CA SER A 76 -16.46 -11.22 -7.18
C SER A 76 -17.64 -10.87 -6.28
N ASN A 77 -17.54 -11.24 -4.98
CA ASN A 77 -18.58 -11.00 -3.99
C ASN A 77 -18.49 -9.57 -3.43
N ALA A 78 -19.58 -8.81 -3.52
CA ALA A 78 -19.67 -7.43 -3.02
C ALA A 78 -19.50 -7.34 -1.49
N ASP A 79 -20.02 -8.32 -0.73
CA ASP A 79 -19.87 -8.35 0.72
C ASP A 79 -18.40 -8.53 1.12
N VAL A 80 -17.67 -9.37 0.40
CA VAL A 80 -16.23 -9.55 0.59
C VAL A 80 -15.49 -8.24 0.31
N ARG A 81 -15.78 -7.58 -0.83
CA ARG A 81 -15.15 -6.30 -1.18
C ARG A 81 -15.36 -5.23 -0.10
N ARG A 82 -16.60 -5.13 0.39
CA ARG A 82 -16.96 -4.17 1.46
C ARG A 82 -16.29 -4.52 2.78
N ALA A 83 -16.27 -5.81 3.14
CA ALA A 83 -15.71 -6.26 4.40
C ALA A 83 -14.19 -6.12 4.48
N THR A 84 -13.51 -6.26 3.35
CA THR A 84 -12.03 -6.22 3.29
C THR A 84 -11.46 -4.85 2.91
N LEU A 85 -12.32 -3.85 2.61
CA LEU A 85 -11.89 -2.52 2.14
C LEU A 85 -10.77 -1.91 2.99
N HIS A 86 -10.95 -1.85 4.30
CA HIS A 86 -9.99 -1.19 5.19
C HIS A 86 -8.71 -2.01 5.42
N ALA A 87 -8.79 -3.33 5.32
CA ALA A 87 -7.63 -4.20 5.42
C ALA A 87 -6.78 -4.19 4.14
N VAL A 88 -7.44 -4.08 3.00
CA VAL A 88 -6.80 -4.11 1.67
C VAL A 88 -6.44 -2.72 1.19
N GLY A 89 -7.32 -1.76 1.36
CA GLY A 89 -7.27 -0.43 0.75
C GLY A 89 -8.10 -0.36 -0.53
N ASP A 90 -8.24 0.84 -1.06
CA ASP A 90 -8.85 1.09 -2.36
C ASP A 90 -7.77 1.43 -3.41
N LEU A 91 -8.09 1.19 -4.69
CA LEU A 91 -7.17 1.47 -5.80
C LEU A 91 -7.05 2.96 -6.13
N GLU A 92 -7.94 3.80 -5.61
CA GLU A 92 -7.89 5.26 -5.71
C GLU A 92 -6.95 5.87 -4.67
N GLY A 93 -6.61 5.14 -3.60
CA GLY A 93 -5.75 5.60 -2.51
C GLY A 93 -6.45 6.51 -1.50
N ASN A 94 -7.79 6.50 -1.46
CA ASN A 94 -8.56 7.26 -0.47
C ASN A 94 -8.45 6.62 0.93
N VAL A 95 -8.40 5.27 0.98
CA VAL A 95 -8.10 4.55 2.22
C VAL A 95 -6.59 4.63 2.45
N GLY A 96 -6.19 5.50 3.38
CA GLY A 96 -4.78 5.83 3.66
C GLY A 96 -3.97 4.69 4.29
N THR A 97 -4.60 3.60 4.64
CA THR A 97 -4.03 2.40 5.27
C THR A 97 -4.40 1.17 4.45
N GLY A 98 -3.86 0.02 4.81
CA GLY A 98 -4.19 -1.24 4.15
C GLY A 98 -3.05 -1.82 3.31
N ALA A 99 -3.27 -3.04 2.84
CA ALA A 99 -2.25 -3.84 2.19
C ALA A 99 -1.72 -3.24 0.88
N LEU A 100 -2.59 -2.62 0.06
CA LEU A 100 -2.19 -1.98 -1.19
C LEU A 100 -1.15 -0.89 -0.97
N LYS A 101 -1.22 -0.18 0.15
CA LYS A 101 -0.25 0.85 0.52
C LYS A 101 0.96 0.27 1.24
N ALA A 102 0.73 -0.63 2.20
CA ALA A 102 1.80 -1.21 2.99
C ALA A 102 2.79 -2.02 2.14
N PHE A 103 2.28 -2.74 1.14
CA PHE A 103 3.06 -3.58 0.23
C PHE A 103 3.18 -3.00 -1.19
N ALA A 104 3.05 -1.68 -1.33
CA ALA A 104 3.09 -1.03 -2.64
C ALA A 104 4.37 -1.32 -3.42
N SER A 105 5.53 -1.37 -2.76
CA SER A 105 6.80 -1.71 -3.38
C SER A 105 6.82 -3.14 -3.93
N ASP A 106 6.28 -4.09 -3.18
CA ASP A 106 6.22 -5.50 -3.57
C ASP A 106 5.25 -5.70 -4.73
N LEU A 107 4.10 -5.05 -4.67
CA LEU A 107 3.07 -5.12 -5.69
C LEU A 107 3.49 -4.44 -7.00
N THR A 108 4.19 -3.31 -6.94
CA THR A 108 4.62 -2.56 -8.12
C THR A 108 5.89 -3.09 -8.76
N GLY A 109 6.66 -3.91 -8.03
CA GLY A 109 7.92 -4.40 -8.53
C GLY A 109 8.99 -3.34 -8.66
N TYR A 110 9.00 -2.39 -7.76
CA TYR A 110 10.05 -1.39 -7.73
C TYR A 110 11.43 -2.01 -7.52
N ASN A 111 12.32 -1.77 -8.47
CA ASN A 111 13.70 -2.22 -8.38
C ASN A 111 14.59 -1.06 -7.93
N LEU A 112 15.17 -1.19 -6.75
CA LEU A 112 16.00 -0.17 -6.13
C LEU A 112 17.27 0.14 -6.95
N ILE A 113 17.83 -0.88 -7.65
CA ILE A 113 19.07 -0.74 -8.41
C ILE A 113 18.83 0.07 -9.68
N THR A 114 17.75 -0.21 -10.39
CA THR A 114 17.41 0.47 -11.65
C THR A 114 16.59 1.74 -11.43
N GLY A 115 16.04 1.95 -10.22
CA GLY A 115 15.15 3.06 -9.91
C GLY A 115 13.84 3.04 -10.70
N SER A 116 13.50 1.91 -11.29
CA SER A 116 12.34 1.76 -12.16
C SER A 116 11.39 0.66 -11.69
N TYR A 117 10.14 0.77 -12.13
CA TYR A 117 9.13 -0.27 -11.93
C TYR A 117 9.24 -1.33 -13.02
N SER A 118 8.92 -2.56 -12.69
CA SER A 118 8.86 -3.64 -13.67
C SER A 118 7.65 -3.43 -14.60
N LEU A 119 7.92 -3.11 -15.86
CA LEU A 119 6.91 -3.01 -16.90
C LEU A 119 6.34 -4.38 -17.30
N LEU A 120 7.09 -5.45 -17.02
CA LEU A 120 6.73 -6.84 -17.32
C LEU A 120 6.20 -7.57 -16.09
N ASN A 121 5.59 -6.87 -15.18
CA ASN A 121 5.18 -7.42 -13.89
C ASN A 121 3.94 -8.32 -14.02
N SER A 122 4.16 -9.51 -14.50
CA SER A 122 3.15 -10.57 -14.46
C SER A 122 3.23 -11.31 -13.13
N GLY A 123 2.18 -11.22 -12.34
CA GLY A 123 1.92 -12.18 -11.28
C GLY A 123 2.50 -11.91 -9.90
N ARG A 124 2.81 -10.68 -9.52
CA ARG A 124 3.13 -10.38 -8.13
C ARG A 124 1.90 -10.53 -7.25
N ARG A 125 2.07 -11.23 -6.16
CA ARG A 125 0.99 -11.52 -5.20
C ARG A 125 1.46 -11.22 -3.80
N VAL A 126 0.61 -10.54 -3.05
CA VAL A 126 0.71 -10.38 -1.60
C VAL A 126 -0.43 -11.18 -0.99
N GLU A 127 -0.10 -12.18 -0.20
CA GLU A 127 -1.07 -13.00 0.53
C GLU A 127 -1.21 -12.47 1.95
N LEU A 128 -2.45 -12.16 2.32
CA LEU A 128 -2.81 -11.73 3.65
C LEU A 128 -3.26 -12.93 4.48
N THR A 129 -3.10 -12.82 5.79
CA THR A 129 -3.56 -13.83 6.74
C THR A 129 -5.06 -13.80 6.99
N ILE A 130 -5.77 -12.77 6.51
CA ILE A 130 -7.22 -12.63 6.69
C ILE A 130 -7.98 -13.71 5.91
N ASP A 131 -9.13 -14.11 6.45
CA ASP A 131 -10.13 -14.94 5.81
C ASP A 131 -11.26 -14.04 5.32
N SER A 132 -11.43 -13.94 4.01
CA SER A 132 -12.37 -13.02 3.39
C SER A 132 -13.83 -13.37 3.67
N GLU A 133 -14.16 -14.64 3.81
CA GLU A 133 -15.52 -15.09 4.19
C GLU A 133 -15.83 -14.74 5.63
N LEU A 134 -14.86 -14.96 6.54
CA LEU A 134 -15.00 -14.55 7.94
C LEU A 134 -15.19 -13.02 8.05
N ASN A 135 -14.46 -12.24 7.26
CA ASN A 135 -14.65 -10.78 7.21
C ASN A 135 -16.06 -10.41 6.73
N ALA A 136 -16.60 -11.09 5.70
CA ALA A 136 -17.96 -10.86 5.22
C ALA A 136 -19.02 -11.20 6.28
N VAL A 137 -18.83 -12.29 7.03
CA VAL A 137 -19.70 -12.65 8.17
C VAL A 137 -19.65 -11.58 9.25
N ALA A 138 -18.45 -11.12 9.60
CA ALA A 138 -18.25 -10.09 10.62
C ALA A 138 -18.91 -8.74 10.23
N LEU A 139 -18.80 -8.35 8.96
CA LEU A 139 -19.48 -7.15 8.46
C LEU A 139 -21.01 -7.27 8.58
N ARG A 140 -21.58 -8.40 8.19
CA ARG A 140 -23.02 -8.65 8.35
C ARG A 140 -23.45 -8.62 9.81
N ALA A 141 -22.62 -9.13 10.72
CA ALA A 141 -22.91 -9.10 12.16
C ALA A 141 -22.89 -7.67 12.73
N LEU A 142 -22.13 -6.75 12.15
CA LEU A 142 -22.18 -5.33 12.52
C LEU A 142 -23.50 -4.67 12.13
N ASP A 143 -24.21 -5.20 11.14
CA ASP A 143 -25.56 -4.78 10.75
C ASP A 143 -25.69 -3.25 10.59
N GLY A 144 -24.77 -2.63 9.86
CA GLY A 144 -24.73 -1.19 9.64
C GLY A 144 -24.26 -0.34 10.83
N ARG A 145 -24.00 -0.96 11.98
CA ARG A 145 -23.47 -0.24 13.15
C ARG A 145 -22.03 0.19 12.90
N ARG A 146 -21.67 1.33 13.46
CA ARG A 146 -20.26 1.77 13.47
C ARG A 146 -19.49 0.93 14.47
N GLY A 147 -18.33 0.45 14.04
CA GLY A 147 -17.49 -0.35 14.92
C GLY A 147 -16.47 -1.18 14.16
N VAL A 148 -15.80 -2.02 14.92
CA VAL A 148 -14.70 -2.86 14.46
C VAL A 148 -14.92 -4.29 14.94
N VAL A 149 -14.58 -5.24 14.06
CA VAL A 149 -14.41 -6.64 14.46
C VAL A 149 -13.00 -7.06 14.08
N MET A 150 -12.23 -7.50 15.08
CA MET A 150 -10.89 -8.05 14.88
C MET A 150 -10.82 -9.44 15.52
N VAL A 151 -10.31 -10.39 14.74
CA VAL A 151 -10.03 -11.75 15.21
C VAL A 151 -8.59 -12.09 14.91
N SER A 152 -7.84 -12.49 15.92
CA SER A 152 -6.45 -12.91 15.77
C SER A 152 -6.23 -14.30 16.34
N ASN A 153 -5.28 -15.02 15.74
CA ASN A 153 -4.79 -16.27 16.28
C ASN A 153 -3.77 -15.96 17.39
N TYR A 154 -4.12 -16.23 18.64
CA TYR A 154 -3.28 -15.92 19.81
C TYR A 154 -1.95 -16.70 19.84
N LYS A 155 -1.86 -17.81 19.10
CA LYS A 155 -0.64 -18.63 19.05
C LYS A 155 0.35 -18.15 17.99
N THR A 156 -0.16 -17.71 16.82
CA THR A 156 0.65 -17.33 15.66
C THR A 156 0.78 -15.83 15.49
N GLY A 157 -0.13 -15.04 16.10
CA GLY A 157 -0.24 -13.60 15.89
C GLY A 157 -0.92 -13.19 14.58
N GLU A 158 -1.36 -14.17 13.76
CA GLU A 158 -2.06 -13.89 12.50
C GLU A 158 -3.38 -13.18 12.74
N ILE A 159 -3.65 -12.14 11.95
CA ILE A 159 -4.96 -11.48 11.91
C ILE A 159 -5.83 -12.23 10.91
N LEU A 160 -6.89 -12.86 11.39
CA LEU A 160 -7.83 -13.66 10.58
C LEU A 160 -9.01 -12.83 10.09
N CYS A 161 -9.40 -11.83 10.87
CA CYS A 161 -10.47 -10.91 10.52
C CYS A 161 -10.12 -9.51 10.98
N MET A 162 -10.32 -8.53 10.11
CA MET A 162 -10.19 -7.10 10.42
C MET A 162 -11.22 -6.34 9.58
N VAL A 163 -12.33 -6.01 10.20
CA VAL A 163 -13.46 -5.30 9.58
C VAL A 163 -13.68 -3.99 10.30
N SER A 164 -13.85 -2.93 9.56
CA SER A 164 -14.24 -1.62 10.06
C SER A 164 -15.51 -1.14 9.36
N SER A 165 -16.41 -0.53 10.09
CA SER A 165 -17.67 0.05 9.59
C SER A 165 -17.76 1.50 10.08
N PRO A 166 -18.16 2.47 9.23
CA PRO A 166 -18.77 2.32 7.91
C PRO A 166 -17.79 1.92 6.80
N THR A 167 -18.33 1.32 5.75
CA THR A 167 -17.58 0.84 4.58
C THR A 167 -18.38 1.01 3.30
N PHE A 168 -17.71 0.91 2.16
CA PHE A 168 -18.34 0.95 0.83
C PHE A 168 -17.75 -0.11 -0.11
N ASP A 169 -18.35 -0.29 -1.27
CA ASP A 169 -17.84 -1.21 -2.30
C ASP A 169 -16.78 -0.50 -3.16
N PRO A 170 -15.49 -0.88 -3.09
CA PRO A 170 -14.45 -0.25 -3.88
C PRO A 170 -14.57 -0.47 -5.40
N ALA A 171 -15.33 -1.48 -5.84
CA ALA A 171 -15.60 -1.68 -7.26
C ALA A 171 -16.69 -0.73 -7.79
N ASN A 172 -17.57 -0.26 -6.92
CA ASN A 172 -18.64 0.68 -7.22
C ASN A 172 -18.71 1.73 -6.10
N PRO A 173 -17.72 2.63 -6.00
CA PRO A 173 -17.68 3.62 -4.95
C PRO A 173 -18.90 4.54 -5.07
N PRO A 174 -19.57 4.88 -3.96
CA PRO A 174 -20.64 5.85 -3.99
C PRO A 174 -20.12 7.24 -4.38
N ASP A 175 -21.01 8.14 -4.75
CA ASP A 175 -20.63 9.50 -5.06
C ASP A 175 -20.07 10.24 -3.82
N ALA A 176 -19.43 11.39 -4.05
CA ALA A 176 -18.76 12.12 -2.98
C ALA A 176 -19.73 12.57 -1.86
N GLU A 177 -20.98 12.88 -2.19
CA GLU A 177 -21.99 13.29 -1.21
C GLU A 177 -22.41 12.12 -0.33
N ALA A 178 -22.66 10.95 -0.91
CA ALA A 178 -22.99 9.74 -0.18
C ALA A 178 -21.81 9.25 0.69
N ILE A 179 -20.57 9.40 0.22
CA ILE A 179 -19.37 9.09 1.02
C ILE A 179 -19.29 10.03 2.24
N LEU A 180 -19.49 11.32 2.06
CA LEU A 180 -19.46 12.28 3.16
C LEU A 180 -20.55 11.98 4.21
N ALA A 181 -21.71 11.49 3.78
CA ALA A 181 -22.81 11.09 4.67
C ALA A 181 -22.44 9.87 5.55
N LEU A 182 -21.52 9.02 5.12
CA LEU A 182 -21.09 7.85 5.90
C LEU A 182 -20.22 8.22 7.12
N ARG A 183 -19.70 9.44 7.23
CA ARG A 183 -18.79 9.91 8.28
C ARG A 183 -17.57 8.97 8.47
N ASP A 184 -16.42 9.42 8.00
CA ASP A 184 -15.13 8.72 8.09
C ASP A 184 -15.08 7.31 7.48
N PRO A 185 -15.64 7.05 6.25
CA PRO A 185 -15.63 5.72 5.63
C PRO A 185 -14.24 5.27 5.16
N TYR A 186 -13.28 6.19 5.15
CA TYR A 186 -11.89 5.92 4.76
C TYR A 186 -10.99 5.56 5.95
N VAL A 187 -11.50 5.70 7.17
CA VAL A 187 -10.73 5.44 8.38
C VAL A 187 -10.88 3.98 8.79
N ASN A 188 -9.75 3.31 8.93
CA ASN A 188 -9.72 2.00 9.55
C ASN A 188 -9.73 2.19 11.09
N HIS A 189 -10.85 1.93 11.72
CA HIS A 189 -10.99 2.05 13.17
C HIS A 189 -10.37 0.88 13.94
N ALA A 190 -9.77 -0.09 13.24
CA ALA A 190 -9.08 -1.23 13.87
C ALA A 190 -7.60 -0.93 14.19
N ILE A 191 -7.07 0.17 13.66
CA ILE A 191 -5.68 0.60 13.84
C ILE A 191 -5.60 2.07 14.20
#